data_359fd7d2e7e5b981cba831501915948f
#
_entry.id   359fd7d2e7e5b981cba831501915948f
#
_cell.length_a   1.000
_cell.length_b   1.000
_cell.length_c   1.000
_cell.angle_alpha   90.00
_cell.angle_beta   90.00
_cell.angle_gamma   90.00
#
_symmetry.space_group_name_H-M   'P 1'
#
loop_
_entity.id
_entity.type
_entity.pdbx_description
1 polymer ?
#
loop_
_entity_poly.entity_id
_entity_poly.type
_entity_poly.pdbx_seq_one_letter_code
_entity_poly.pdbx_strand_id
1 'polypeptide(L)'
;MTQQLLEQSLGALACEIPGATRVFHAFNLDFCCGGQLSLSEAAKRRGVEAQQVAAQLQALRSQPGNGEDWRLAPTEQLIAHILSRFHARHREQLPELIRLASRVEQVHGERDNCPNGLADHLRDMQQELESHMLKEEQILFPVLLDGFGARAAAPISVMRMEHDQHGE
;
A
#
# COMPACT_ATOMS: atom_id res chain seq x y z
N MET A 1 -12.90 16.94 18.02
CA MET A 1 -11.70 16.54 17.25
C MET A 1 -11.68 15.04 16.98
N THR A 2 -11.84 14.17 17.98
CA THR A 2 -11.88 12.70 17.77
C THR A 2 -13.07 12.26 16.90
N GLN A 3 -14.25 12.84 17.10
CA GLN A 3 -15.46 12.55 16.30
C GLN A 3 -15.23 12.80 14.81
N GLN A 4 -14.50 13.84 14.45
CA GLN A 4 -14.20 14.19 13.06
C GLN A 4 -13.30 13.14 12.39
N LEU A 5 -12.36 12.52 13.13
CA LEU A 5 -11.51 11.43 12.60
C LEU A 5 -12.32 10.17 12.31
N LEU A 6 -13.34 9.87 13.11
CA LEU A 6 -14.18 8.69 12.93
C LEU A 6 -15.00 8.71 11.64
N GLU A 7 -15.34 9.89 11.15
CA GLU A 7 -16.14 10.11 9.95
C GLU A 7 -15.30 10.22 8.67
N GLN A 8 -13.97 10.45 8.81
CA GLN A 8 -13.07 10.52 7.67
C GLN A 8 -12.73 9.13 7.12
N SER A 9 -12.53 9.05 5.81
CA SER A 9 -12.10 7.81 5.16
C SER A 9 -10.66 7.44 5.52
N LEU A 10 -10.36 6.14 5.56
CA LEU A 10 -9.00 5.66 5.85
C LEU A 10 -7.98 6.22 4.86
N GLY A 11 -8.34 6.32 3.58
CA GLY A 11 -7.48 6.90 2.55
C GLY A 11 -7.17 8.37 2.80
N ALA A 12 -8.17 9.18 3.18
CA ALA A 12 -7.95 10.58 3.53
C ALA A 12 -7.02 10.72 4.75
N LEU A 13 -7.29 9.93 5.80
CA LEU A 13 -6.46 9.92 7.01
C LEU A 13 -5.03 9.45 6.73
N ALA A 14 -4.85 8.46 5.83
CA ALA A 14 -3.52 8.00 5.41
C ALA A 14 -2.71 9.11 4.72
N CYS A 15 -3.38 9.94 3.92
CA CYS A 15 -2.74 11.07 3.24
C CYS A 15 -2.48 12.27 4.16
N GLU A 16 -3.37 12.51 5.14
CA GLU A 16 -3.30 13.70 6.02
C GLU A 16 -2.36 13.53 7.21
N ILE A 17 -2.22 12.31 7.71
CA ILE A 17 -1.51 12.05 8.97
C ILE A 17 -0.27 11.20 8.69
N PRO A 18 0.94 11.76 8.67
CA PRO A 18 2.16 10.99 8.51
C PRO A 18 2.26 9.86 9.55
N GLY A 19 2.43 8.63 9.06
CA GLY A 19 2.48 7.44 9.91
C GLY A 19 1.12 6.79 10.22
N ALA A 20 -0.01 7.33 9.74
CA ALA A 20 -1.33 6.72 9.92
C ALA A 20 -1.40 5.28 9.39
N THR A 21 -0.74 5.00 8.26
CA THR A 21 -0.68 3.66 7.67
C THR A 21 -0.12 2.61 8.62
N ARG A 22 0.84 2.96 9.48
CA ARG A 22 1.38 2.08 10.51
C ARG A 22 0.33 1.75 11.57
N VAL A 23 -0.48 2.74 11.96
CA VAL A 23 -1.60 2.53 12.89
C VAL A 23 -2.64 1.61 12.25
N PHE A 24 -3.03 1.87 11.00
CA PHE A 24 -4.00 1.02 10.29
C PHE A 24 -3.53 -0.42 10.18
N HIS A 25 -2.26 -0.63 9.85
CA HIS A 25 -1.67 -1.97 9.80
C HIS A 25 -1.71 -2.66 11.17
N ALA A 26 -1.39 -1.95 12.27
CA ALA A 26 -1.43 -2.52 13.62
C ALA A 26 -2.83 -2.98 14.06
N PHE A 27 -3.88 -2.36 13.52
CA PHE A 27 -5.28 -2.73 13.75
C PHE A 27 -5.89 -3.57 12.63
N ASN A 28 -5.09 -4.02 11.64
CA ASN A 28 -5.53 -4.76 10.46
C ASN A 28 -6.64 -4.03 9.68
N LEU A 29 -6.58 -2.71 9.59
CA LEU A 29 -7.50 -1.90 8.79
C LEU A 29 -6.96 -1.79 7.37
N ASP A 30 -7.77 -2.20 6.40
CA ASP A 30 -7.45 -2.08 4.99
C ASP A 30 -7.67 -0.64 4.52
N PHE A 31 -6.58 0.08 4.35
CA PHE A 31 -6.58 1.48 3.90
C PHE A 31 -6.24 1.63 2.41
N CYS A 32 -5.71 0.60 1.75
CA CYS A 32 -5.36 0.66 0.34
C CYS A 32 -6.53 0.28 -0.57
N CYS A 33 -7.18 -0.86 -0.38
CA CYS A 33 -8.34 -1.29 -1.16
C CYS A 33 -9.65 -0.81 -0.52
N GLY A 34 -9.76 -0.88 0.81
CA GLY A 34 -10.89 -0.38 1.62
C GLY A 34 -10.79 1.08 2.04
N GLY A 35 -9.88 1.87 1.45
CA GLY A 35 -9.62 3.25 1.84
C GLY A 35 -10.79 4.23 1.74
N GLN A 36 -11.86 3.86 1.05
CA GLN A 36 -13.11 4.65 0.95
C GLN A 36 -13.94 4.60 2.23
N LEU A 37 -13.78 3.56 3.05
CA LEU A 37 -14.53 3.39 4.28
C LEU A 37 -14.13 4.44 5.31
N SER A 38 -15.10 4.93 6.08
CA SER A 38 -14.80 5.74 7.26
C SER A 38 -14.06 4.92 8.30
N LEU A 39 -13.28 5.60 9.15
CA LEU A 39 -12.58 4.92 10.25
C LEU A 39 -13.55 4.12 11.13
N SER A 40 -14.74 4.66 11.42
CA SER A 40 -15.75 3.98 12.21
C SER A 40 -16.28 2.71 11.55
N GLU A 41 -16.53 2.74 10.24
CA GLU A 41 -17.01 1.58 9.47
C GLU A 41 -15.94 0.49 9.35
N ALA A 42 -14.70 0.89 9.03
CA ALA A 42 -13.57 -0.03 8.93
C ALA A 42 -13.29 -0.72 10.28
N ALA A 43 -13.26 0.04 11.38
CA ALA A 43 -13.09 -0.48 12.72
C ALA A 43 -14.21 -1.47 13.10
N LYS A 44 -15.48 -1.12 12.79
CA LYS A 44 -16.64 -2.00 13.03
C LYS A 44 -16.51 -3.33 12.26
N ARG A 45 -16.11 -3.28 10.99
CA ARG A 45 -15.92 -4.51 10.17
C ARG A 45 -14.85 -5.44 10.74
N ARG A 46 -13.81 -4.87 11.36
CA ARG A 46 -12.69 -5.62 11.95
C ARG A 46 -12.92 -5.95 13.43
N GLY A 47 -13.98 -5.44 14.05
CA GLY A 47 -14.26 -5.67 15.47
C GLY A 47 -13.28 -4.97 16.41
N VAL A 48 -12.71 -3.83 15.99
CA VAL A 48 -11.78 -3.01 16.80
C VAL A 48 -12.44 -1.74 17.28
N GLU A 49 -11.98 -1.22 18.42
CA GLU A 49 -12.51 0.02 18.99
C GLU A 49 -12.02 1.24 18.19
N ALA A 50 -12.93 1.89 17.45
CA ALA A 50 -12.62 3.03 16.60
C ALA A 50 -11.99 4.21 17.38
N GLN A 51 -12.40 4.42 18.64
CA GLN A 51 -11.86 5.45 19.52
C GLN A 51 -10.38 5.20 19.86
N GLN A 52 -9.99 3.95 19.98
CA GLN A 52 -8.59 3.60 20.24
C GLN A 52 -7.70 3.92 19.04
N VAL A 53 -8.17 3.61 17.84
CA VAL A 53 -7.48 3.97 16.59
C VAL A 53 -7.39 5.49 16.45
N ALA A 54 -8.51 6.20 16.65
CA ALA A 54 -8.56 7.65 16.58
C ALA A 54 -7.63 8.33 17.59
N ALA A 55 -7.49 7.79 18.79
CA ALA A 55 -6.55 8.32 19.80
C ALA A 55 -5.09 8.22 19.33
N GLN A 56 -4.69 7.10 18.70
CA GLN A 56 -3.35 6.94 18.17
C GLN A 56 -3.09 7.88 16.97
N LEU A 57 -4.07 8.06 16.09
CA LEU A 57 -3.98 9.03 14.99
C LEU A 57 -3.86 10.47 15.51
N GLN A 58 -4.62 10.80 16.56
CA GLN A 58 -4.53 12.13 17.21
C GLN A 58 -3.15 12.37 17.81
N ALA A 59 -2.53 11.36 18.42
CA ALA A 59 -1.17 11.45 18.95
C ALA A 59 -0.14 11.69 17.84
N LEU A 60 -0.29 11.05 16.67
CA LEU A 60 0.54 11.32 15.49
C LEU A 60 0.38 12.74 14.96
N ARG A 61 -0.85 13.27 14.90
CA ARG A 61 -1.10 14.67 14.47
C ARG A 61 -0.42 15.72 15.36
N SER A 62 -0.21 15.38 16.62
CA SER A 62 0.45 16.28 17.60
C SER A 62 1.97 16.26 17.51
N GLN A 63 2.55 15.32 16.75
CA GLN A 63 3.99 15.26 16.51
C GLN A 63 4.32 16.14 15.29
N PRO A 64 5.44 16.91 15.32
CA PRO A 64 5.90 17.60 14.13
C PRO A 64 6.17 16.56 13.03
N GLY A 65 5.38 16.60 11.97
CA GLY A 65 5.50 15.66 10.84
C GLY A 65 6.83 15.87 10.12
N ASN A 66 7.70 14.89 10.14
CA ASN A 66 8.92 14.86 9.32
C ASN A 66 8.66 14.32 7.90
N GLY A 67 7.39 14.26 7.47
CA GLY A 67 6.98 13.73 6.16
C GLY A 67 6.67 14.84 5.16
N GLU A 68 7.11 14.65 3.93
CA GLU A 68 6.73 15.46 2.78
C GLU A 68 5.25 15.25 2.47
N ASP A 69 4.49 16.31 2.25
CA ASP A 69 3.07 16.20 1.83
C ASP A 69 3.01 15.97 0.32
N TRP A 70 2.98 14.72 -0.08
CA TRP A 70 2.95 14.28 -1.48
C TRP A 70 1.73 14.78 -2.26
N ARG A 71 0.67 15.25 -1.59
CA ARG A 71 -0.50 15.86 -2.26
C ARG A 71 -0.16 17.21 -2.88
N LEU A 72 0.86 17.89 -2.36
CA LEU A 72 1.35 19.18 -2.82
C LEU A 72 2.61 19.08 -3.66
N ALA A 73 3.21 17.91 -3.74
CA ALA A 73 4.42 17.69 -4.52
C ALA A 73 4.13 17.75 -6.02
N PRO A 74 5.06 18.27 -6.85
CA PRO A 74 4.98 18.13 -8.30
C PRO A 74 4.89 16.66 -8.72
N THR A 75 4.11 16.39 -9.77
CA THR A 75 3.89 15.03 -10.29
C THR A 75 5.20 14.29 -10.57
N GLU A 76 6.19 14.98 -11.13
CA GLU A 76 7.52 14.43 -11.42
C GLU A 76 8.24 13.93 -10.15
N GLN A 77 8.14 14.69 -9.06
CA GLN A 77 8.74 14.30 -7.79
C GLN A 77 8.04 13.11 -7.16
N LEU A 78 6.71 13.06 -7.23
CA LEU A 78 5.93 11.93 -6.76
C LEU A 78 6.28 10.65 -7.55
N ILE A 79 6.36 10.73 -8.88
CA ILE A 79 6.76 9.62 -9.75
C ILE A 79 8.18 9.16 -9.42
N ALA A 80 9.14 10.09 -9.31
CA ALA A 80 10.51 9.76 -8.94
C ALA A 80 10.61 9.07 -7.57
N HIS A 81 9.77 9.49 -6.61
CA HIS A 81 9.67 8.84 -5.31
C HIS A 81 9.13 7.41 -5.43
N ILE A 82 8.05 7.19 -6.21
CA ILE A 82 7.48 5.87 -6.44
C ILE A 82 8.53 4.94 -7.05
N LEU A 83 9.19 5.36 -8.12
CA LEU A 83 10.20 4.58 -8.82
C LEU A 83 11.37 4.18 -7.90
N SER A 84 11.90 5.13 -7.14
CA SER A 84 13.07 4.88 -6.28
C SER A 84 12.73 4.15 -4.98
N ARG A 85 11.59 4.47 -4.36
CA ARG A 85 11.24 3.99 -3.02
C ARG A 85 10.51 2.65 -3.05
N PHE A 86 9.74 2.39 -4.12
CA PHE A 86 8.90 1.20 -4.24
C PHE A 86 9.36 0.29 -5.38
N HIS A 87 9.35 0.73 -6.64
CA HIS A 87 9.69 -0.13 -7.77
C HIS A 87 11.11 -0.71 -7.67
N ALA A 88 12.10 0.14 -7.46
CA ALA A 88 13.48 -0.31 -7.30
C ALA A 88 13.64 -1.29 -6.13
N ARG A 89 12.94 -1.04 -5.01
CA ARG A 89 12.97 -1.90 -3.83
C ARG A 89 12.31 -3.25 -4.05
N HIS A 90 11.16 -3.29 -4.72
CA HIS A 90 10.50 -4.56 -5.05
C HIS A 90 11.40 -5.42 -5.96
N ARG A 91 12.02 -4.82 -6.98
CA ARG A 91 12.96 -5.50 -7.87
C ARG A 91 14.20 -6.02 -7.15
N GLU A 92 14.67 -5.33 -6.13
CA GLU A 92 15.78 -5.75 -5.29
C GLU A 92 15.39 -6.86 -4.30
N GLN A 93 14.26 -6.72 -3.61
CA GLN A 93 13.91 -7.54 -2.46
C GLN A 93 13.22 -8.85 -2.83
N LEU A 94 12.34 -8.87 -3.85
CA LEU A 94 11.58 -10.07 -4.21
C LEU A 94 12.47 -11.25 -4.63
N PRO A 95 13.52 -11.09 -5.47
CA PRO A 95 14.42 -12.19 -5.78
C PRO A 95 15.10 -12.78 -4.55
N GLU A 96 15.48 -11.95 -3.59
CA GLU A 96 16.10 -12.40 -2.34
C GLU A 96 15.10 -13.14 -1.45
N LEU A 97 13.86 -12.64 -1.34
CA LEU A 97 12.79 -13.32 -0.60
C LEU A 97 12.48 -14.70 -1.21
N ILE A 98 12.40 -14.81 -2.53
CA ILE A 98 12.20 -16.07 -3.25
C ILE A 98 13.34 -17.05 -2.94
N ARG A 99 14.58 -16.56 -2.98
CA ARG A 99 15.76 -17.37 -2.66
C ARG A 99 15.70 -17.90 -1.22
N LEU A 100 15.35 -17.04 -0.27
CA LEU A 100 15.22 -17.42 1.14
C LEU A 100 14.07 -18.39 1.37
N ALA A 101 12.90 -18.16 0.78
CA ALA A 101 11.75 -19.06 0.87
C ALA A 101 12.09 -20.44 0.30
N SER A 102 12.69 -20.50 -0.90
CA SER A 102 13.15 -21.76 -1.52
C SER A 102 14.14 -22.50 -0.61
N ARG A 103 15.03 -21.77 0.07
CA ARG A 103 15.97 -22.40 1.01
C ARG A 103 15.27 -22.95 2.24
N VAL A 104 14.27 -22.26 2.77
CA VAL A 104 13.46 -22.75 3.92
C VAL A 104 12.72 -24.03 3.53
N GLU A 105 12.04 -24.04 2.40
CA GLU A 105 11.33 -25.22 1.89
C GLU A 105 12.27 -26.40 1.65
N GLN A 106 13.44 -26.17 1.05
CA GLN A 106 14.44 -27.21 0.80
C GLN A 106 14.96 -27.87 2.09
N VAL A 107 15.15 -27.07 3.17
CA VAL A 107 15.76 -27.54 4.42
C VAL A 107 14.71 -28.08 5.40
N HIS A 108 13.49 -27.55 5.36
CA HIS A 108 12.46 -27.81 6.36
C HIS A 108 11.15 -28.34 5.76
N GLY A 109 11.10 -28.66 4.48
CA GLY A 109 9.88 -29.06 3.75
C GLY A 109 9.12 -30.23 4.34
N GLU A 110 9.81 -31.13 5.07
CA GLU A 110 9.20 -32.27 5.74
C GLU A 110 8.51 -31.93 7.08
N ARG A 111 8.66 -30.70 7.56
CA ARG A 111 8.03 -30.27 8.83
C ARG A 111 6.61 -29.80 8.59
N ASP A 112 5.69 -30.19 9.47
CA ASP A 112 4.26 -29.82 9.37
C ASP A 112 4.01 -28.31 9.35
N ASN A 113 4.90 -27.50 9.95
CA ASN A 113 4.80 -26.05 10.00
C ASN A 113 5.68 -25.34 8.94
N CYS A 114 6.23 -26.07 7.97
CA CYS A 114 6.95 -25.45 6.87
C CYS A 114 5.97 -24.74 5.93
N PRO A 115 6.22 -23.49 5.54
CA PRO A 115 5.36 -22.78 4.59
C PRO A 115 5.65 -23.25 3.15
N ASN A 116 5.38 -24.52 2.86
CA ASN A 116 5.55 -25.11 1.54
C ASN A 116 4.67 -24.37 0.51
N GLY A 117 5.24 -24.02 -0.63
CA GLY A 117 4.59 -23.24 -1.68
C GLY A 117 4.82 -21.72 -1.56
N LEU A 118 5.45 -21.23 -0.48
CA LEU A 118 5.74 -19.80 -0.32
C LEU A 118 6.66 -19.27 -1.43
N ALA A 119 7.66 -20.05 -1.84
CA ALA A 119 8.58 -19.64 -2.90
C ALA A 119 7.87 -19.48 -4.25
N ASP A 120 6.92 -20.37 -4.58
CA ASP A 120 6.14 -20.28 -5.80
C ASP A 120 5.18 -19.09 -5.73
N HIS A 121 4.49 -18.90 -4.62
CA HIS A 121 3.63 -17.73 -4.41
C HIS A 121 4.40 -16.41 -4.56
N LEU A 122 5.62 -16.31 -4.01
CA LEU A 122 6.45 -15.11 -4.18
C LEU A 122 6.92 -14.91 -5.63
N ARG A 123 7.10 -15.97 -6.43
CA ARG A 123 7.40 -15.86 -7.86
C ARG A 123 6.22 -15.30 -8.65
N ASP A 124 5.02 -15.81 -8.37
CA ASP A 124 3.79 -15.33 -8.98
C ASP A 124 3.58 -13.85 -8.65
N MET A 125 3.71 -13.49 -7.36
CA MET A 125 3.64 -12.09 -6.91
C MET A 125 4.70 -11.21 -7.60
N GLN A 126 5.93 -11.67 -7.76
CA GLN A 126 6.99 -10.94 -8.47
C GLN A 126 6.58 -10.66 -9.92
N GLN A 127 6.03 -11.65 -10.61
CA GLN A 127 5.61 -11.50 -12.01
C GLN A 127 4.46 -10.51 -12.15
N GLU A 128 3.48 -10.58 -11.26
CA GLU A 128 2.33 -9.67 -11.25
C GLU A 128 2.75 -8.23 -10.95
N LEU A 129 3.56 -8.02 -9.92
CA LEU A 129 4.09 -6.69 -9.56
C LEU A 129 4.97 -6.10 -10.66
N GLU A 130 5.81 -6.90 -11.32
CA GLU A 130 6.64 -6.41 -12.44
C GLU A 130 5.74 -5.98 -13.61
N SER A 131 4.72 -6.76 -13.95
CA SER A 131 3.74 -6.41 -14.99
C SER A 131 3.00 -5.11 -14.63
N HIS A 132 2.61 -4.96 -13.38
CA HIS A 132 1.95 -3.76 -12.86
C HIS A 132 2.87 -2.52 -12.96
N MET A 133 4.08 -2.61 -12.41
CA MET A 133 5.07 -1.52 -12.46
C MET A 133 5.41 -1.10 -13.89
N LEU A 134 5.52 -2.06 -14.82
CA LEU A 134 5.76 -1.75 -16.24
C LEU A 134 4.61 -0.96 -16.87
N LYS A 135 3.35 -1.24 -16.52
CA LYS A 135 2.19 -0.46 -17.01
C LYS A 135 2.22 0.97 -16.47
N GLU A 136 2.61 1.14 -15.21
CA GLU A 136 2.79 2.48 -14.63
C GLU A 136 3.92 3.24 -15.32
N GLU A 137 5.09 2.63 -15.47
CA GLU A 137 6.28 3.26 -16.04
C GLU A 137 6.13 3.58 -17.53
N GLN A 138 5.47 2.71 -18.31
CA GLN A 138 5.37 2.85 -19.76
C GLN A 138 4.11 3.56 -20.22
N ILE A 139 3.06 3.58 -19.42
CA ILE A 139 1.75 4.13 -19.83
C ILE A 139 1.30 5.24 -18.89
N LEU A 140 1.11 4.95 -17.59
CA LEU A 140 0.48 5.90 -16.68
C LEU A 140 1.37 7.11 -16.40
N PHE A 141 2.62 6.89 -16.02
CA PHE A 141 3.54 7.97 -15.64
C PHE A 141 3.84 8.93 -16.81
N PRO A 142 4.10 8.46 -18.05
CA PRO A 142 4.22 9.36 -19.20
C PRO A 142 2.97 10.22 -19.43
N VAL A 143 1.78 9.63 -19.35
CA VAL A 143 0.52 10.38 -19.53
C VAL A 143 0.35 11.46 -18.45
N LEU A 144 0.74 11.17 -17.21
CA LEU A 144 0.68 12.14 -16.11
C LEU A 144 1.71 13.28 -16.29
N LEU A 145 2.92 12.95 -16.76
CA LEU A 145 3.99 13.93 -17.00
C LEU A 145 3.66 14.86 -18.17
N ASP A 146 2.99 14.37 -19.20
CA ASP A 146 2.54 15.16 -20.34
C ASP A 146 1.35 16.10 -20.02
N GLY A 147 0.85 16.08 -18.78
CA GLY A 147 -0.27 16.92 -18.34
C GLY A 147 -1.64 16.44 -18.84
N PHE A 148 -1.74 15.25 -19.43
CA PHE A 148 -3.00 14.67 -19.92
C PHE A 148 -3.79 13.93 -18.83
N GLY A 149 -3.93 14.51 -17.64
CA GLY A 149 -4.63 13.89 -16.52
C GLY A 149 -6.00 13.32 -16.84
N ALA A 150 -6.75 13.95 -17.76
CA ALA A 150 -8.04 13.43 -18.24
C ALA A 150 -7.91 12.08 -19.00
N ARG A 151 -6.77 11.82 -19.64
CA ARG A 151 -6.49 10.54 -20.33
C ARG A 151 -5.99 9.45 -19.38
N ALA A 152 -5.58 9.82 -18.19
CA ALA A 152 -5.12 8.87 -17.16
C ALA A 152 -6.28 8.07 -16.53
N ALA A 153 -7.53 8.48 -16.71
CA ALA A 153 -8.69 7.84 -16.08
C ALA A 153 -8.78 6.33 -16.37
N ALA A 154 -8.58 5.93 -17.64
CA ALA A 154 -8.62 4.52 -18.01
C ALA A 154 -7.44 3.70 -17.44
N PRO A 155 -6.16 4.12 -17.58
CA PRO A 155 -5.04 3.49 -16.90
C PRO A 155 -5.23 3.41 -15.38
N ILE A 156 -5.68 4.47 -14.71
CA ILE A 156 -5.94 4.48 -13.26
C ILE A 156 -7.01 3.45 -12.89
N SER A 157 -8.07 3.31 -13.68
CA SER A 157 -9.12 2.31 -13.42
C SER A 157 -8.57 0.88 -13.47
N VAL A 158 -7.68 0.58 -14.43
CA VAL A 158 -7.01 -0.74 -14.51
C VAL A 158 -6.11 -0.96 -13.30
N MET A 159 -5.30 0.03 -12.93
CA MET A 159 -4.41 -0.07 -11.76
C MET A 159 -5.20 -0.33 -10.47
N ARG A 160 -6.33 0.37 -10.27
CA ARG A 160 -7.20 0.15 -9.11
C ARG A 160 -7.75 -1.27 -9.07
N MET A 161 -8.20 -1.81 -10.19
CA MET A 161 -8.71 -3.18 -10.28
C MET A 161 -7.60 -4.20 -9.94
N GLU A 162 -6.37 -3.98 -10.39
CA GLU A 162 -5.23 -4.84 -10.05
C GLU A 162 -4.86 -4.75 -8.57
N HIS A 163 -4.92 -3.56 -7.96
CA HIS A 163 -4.71 -3.39 -6.53
C HIS A 163 -5.76 -4.13 -5.70
N ASP A 164 -7.03 -4.11 -6.11
CA ASP A 164 -8.11 -4.85 -5.43
C ASP A 164 -7.84 -6.36 -5.49
N GLN A 165 -7.34 -6.88 -6.63
CA GLN A 165 -6.99 -8.30 -6.81
C GLN A 165 -5.79 -8.72 -5.94
N HIS A 166 -4.79 -7.85 -5.79
CA HIS A 166 -3.61 -8.14 -4.96
C HIS A 166 -3.90 -8.00 -3.45
N GLY A 167 -5.01 -7.37 -3.06
CA GLY A 167 -5.43 -7.17 -1.68
C GLY A 167 -6.32 -8.29 -1.11
N GLU A 168 -6.79 -9.22 -1.95
CA GLU A 168 -7.58 -10.40 -1.56
C GLU A 168 -6.65 -11.59 -1.21
#